data_6417ac22eaadd58465302e12f1532ff3
#
_entry.id   6417ac22eaadd58465302e12f1532ff3
#
_cell.length_a   1.000
_cell.length_b   1.000
_cell.length_c   1.000
_cell.angle_alpha   90.00
_cell.angle_beta   90.00
_cell.angle_gamma   90.00
#
_symmetry.space_group_name_H-M   'P 1'
#
loop_
_entity.id
_entity.type
_entity.pdbx_description
1 polymer ?
#
loop_
_entity_poly.entity_id
_entity_poly.type
_entity_poly.pdbx_seq_one_letter_code
_entity_poly.pdbx_strand_id
1 'polypeptide(L)'
;MNDEMNSLKKNNTWELCQLPKGKKALQNRWVYRVKEESDGKKRYKARLVVKGFQQRYGIDFTDVFTPVVKLTTIRLVLSMVAAENLELQQMDVKTAFLHGDLEEEIYMVQPEGYNGDDQQVCRLKKSLYGLKQAPRQWYRKFDNFMLEIGFSRCNADHCCYVKRFDEFFIILLLYG
;
A
#
# COMPACT_ATOMS: atom_id res chain seq x y z
N MET A 1 10.83 -15.04 -2.20
CA MET A 1 11.80 -14.12 -1.60
C MET A 1 12.49 -13.27 -2.66
N ASN A 2 13.11 -13.84 -3.66
CA ASN A 2 13.79 -13.09 -4.73
C ASN A 2 12.86 -12.11 -5.48
N ASP A 3 11.64 -12.53 -5.81
CA ASP A 3 10.66 -11.67 -6.49
C ASP A 3 10.27 -10.45 -5.66
N GLU A 4 10.05 -10.65 -4.36
CA GLU A 4 9.77 -9.55 -3.44
C GLU A 4 10.97 -8.62 -3.31
N MET A 5 12.18 -9.17 -3.16
CA MET A 5 13.40 -8.37 -3.07
C MET A 5 13.65 -7.55 -4.35
N ASN A 6 13.39 -8.14 -5.52
CA ASN A 6 13.49 -7.44 -6.80
C ASN A 6 12.45 -6.31 -6.90
N SER A 7 11.24 -6.55 -6.40
CA SER A 7 10.20 -5.53 -6.34
C SER A 7 10.60 -4.36 -5.43
N LEU A 8 11.15 -4.65 -4.25
CA LEU A 8 11.63 -3.65 -3.30
C LEU A 8 12.77 -2.80 -3.89
N LYS A 9 13.72 -3.44 -4.58
CA LYS A 9 14.81 -2.77 -5.30
C LYS A 9 14.27 -1.90 -6.44
N LYS A 10 13.39 -2.44 -7.28
CA LYS A 10 12.78 -1.71 -8.42
C LYS A 10 12.02 -0.46 -7.96
N ASN A 11 11.34 -0.53 -6.82
CA ASN A 11 10.63 0.60 -6.23
C ASN A 11 11.53 1.55 -5.44
N ASN A 12 12.84 1.28 -5.37
CA ASN A 12 13.79 2.09 -4.60
C ASN A 12 13.33 2.33 -3.17
N THR A 13 12.89 1.25 -2.49
CA THR A 13 12.15 1.30 -1.22
C THR A 13 12.98 1.87 -0.08
N TRP A 14 14.31 1.67 -0.10
CA TRP A 14 15.25 2.20 0.90
C TRP A 14 16.61 2.51 0.30
N GLU A 15 17.40 3.23 1.05
CA GLU A 15 18.85 3.35 0.87
C GLU A 15 19.58 2.85 2.12
N LEU A 16 20.82 2.38 1.93
CA LEU A 16 21.69 2.00 3.04
C LEU A 16 22.36 3.23 3.63
N CYS A 17 22.35 3.32 4.95
CA CYS A 17 23.05 4.38 5.68
C CYS A 17 23.50 3.91 7.06
N GLN A 18 24.36 4.68 7.71
CA GLN A 18 24.62 4.49 9.13
C GLN A 18 23.44 5.00 9.95
N LEU A 19 23.11 4.27 11.04
CA LEU A 19 22.02 4.68 11.93
C LEU A 19 22.42 5.98 12.65
N PRO A 20 21.68 7.09 12.48
CA PRO A 20 21.99 8.34 13.15
C PRO A 20 21.89 8.19 14.68
N LYS A 21 22.73 8.95 15.41
CA LYS A 21 22.75 8.95 16.87
C LYS A 21 21.36 9.28 17.44
N GLY A 22 20.88 8.47 18.36
CA GLY A 22 19.58 8.64 19.01
C GLY A 22 18.36 8.08 18.22
N LYS A 23 18.55 7.63 16.99
CA LYS A 23 17.51 6.93 16.20
C LYS A 23 17.53 5.43 16.54
N LYS A 24 16.41 4.77 16.26
CA LYS A 24 16.24 3.33 16.44
C LYS A 24 15.79 2.70 15.13
N ALA A 25 16.44 1.62 14.71
CA ALA A 25 16.01 0.85 13.57
C ALA A 25 14.90 -0.15 13.97
N LEU A 26 13.82 -0.18 13.20
CA LEU A 26 12.73 -1.13 13.37
C LEU A 26 13.16 -2.51 12.89
N GLN A 27 12.72 -3.54 13.59
CA GLN A 27 12.89 -4.91 13.16
C GLN A 27 11.92 -5.25 12.03
N ASN A 28 12.27 -6.26 11.25
CA ASN A 28 11.42 -6.81 10.21
C ASN A 28 11.38 -8.34 10.30
N ARG A 29 10.57 -8.95 9.46
CA ARG A 29 10.52 -10.39 9.26
C ARG A 29 9.98 -10.73 7.88
N TRP A 30 10.37 -11.86 7.37
CA TRP A 30 9.72 -12.47 6.22
C TRP A 30 8.43 -13.18 6.63
N VAL A 31 7.38 -12.95 5.87
CA VAL A 31 6.09 -13.65 6.00
C VAL A 31 5.88 -14.46 4.73
N TYR A 32 5.76 -15.76 4.89
CA TYR A 32 5.56 -16.70 3.80
C TYR A 32 4.10 -17.16 3.77
N ARG A 33 3.54 -17.27 2.58
CA ARG A 33 2.20 -17.80 2.36
C ARG A 33 2.18 -18.67 1.12
N VAL A 34 1.55 -19.83 1.22
CA VAL A 34 1.22 -20.69 0.08
C VAL A 34 -0.21 -20.36 -0.34
N LYS A 35 -0.43 -20.08 -1.60
CA LYS A 35 -1.75 -19.97 -2.22
C LYS A 35 -1.91 -21.14 -3.19
N GLU A 36 -3.06 -21.79 -3.15
CA GLU A 36 -3.46 -22.79 -4.13
C GLU A 36 -4.24 -22.07 -5.23
N GLU A 37 -3.81 -22.21 -6.46
CA GLU A 37 -4.48 -21.64 -7.64
C GLU A 37 -5.59 -22.61 -8.10
N SER A 38 -6.55 -22.12 -8.88
CA SER A 38 -7.71 -22.90 -9.35
C SER A 38 -7.32 -24.12 -10.21
N ASP A 39 -6.11 -24.16 -10.74
CA ASP A 39 -5.52 -25.28 -11.48
C ASP A 39 -4.76 -26.29 -10.58
N GLY A 40 -4.87 -26.15 -9.25
CA GLY A 40 -4.20 -26.98 -8.26
C GLY A 40 -2.72 -26.69 -8.06
N LYS A 41 -2.16 -25.69 -8.75
CA LYS A 41 -0.76 -25.29 -8.54
C LYS A 41 -0.60 -24.49 -7.27
N LYS A 42 0.51 -24.71 -6.58
CA LYS A 42 0.88 -23.98 -5.38
C LYS A 42 1.75 -22.77 -5.76
N ARG A 43 1.27 -21.57 -5.40
CA ARG A 43 2.01 -20.33 -5.53
C ARG A 43 2.57 -19.89 -4.20
N TYR A 44 3.88 -19.78 -4.09
CA TYR A 44 4.57 -19.31 -2.89
C TYR A 44 4.70 -17.79 -2.93
N LYS A 45 4.21 -17.13 -1.90
CA LYS A 45 4.36 -15.68 -1.71
C LYS A 45 5.23 -15.41 -0.49
N ALA A 46 6.21 -14.52 -0.64
CA ALA A 46 6.98 -13.96 0.46
C ALA A 46 6.73 -12.45 0.52
N ARG A 47 6.62 -11.90 1.72
CA ARG A 47 6.53 -10.46 1.96
C ARG A 47 7.48 -10.07 3.06
N LEU A 48 8.22 -8.98 2.84
CA LEU A 48 8.98 -8.34 3.91
C LEU A 48 8.03 -7.45 4.73
N VAL A 49 7.97 -7.68 6.03
CA VAL A 49 7.03 -6.98 6.93
C VAL A 49 7.80 -6.34 8.07
N VAL A 50 7.66 -5.02 8.23
CA VAL A 50 8.23 -4.27 9.36
C VAL A 50 7.42 -4.57 10.63
N LYS A 51 8.09 -4.67 11.78
CA LYS A 51 7.43 -4.82 13.07
C LYS A 51 6.89 -3.46 13.54
N GLY A 52 5.82 -2.98 12.92
CA GLY A 52 5.23 -1.66 13.15
C GLY A 52 4.74 -1.40 14.58
N PHE A 53 4.54 -2.45 15.39
CA PHE A 53 4.24 -2.29 16.81
C PHE A 53 5.40 -1.64 17.60
N GLN A 54 6.61 -1.62 17.05
CA GLN A 54 7.76 -0.94 17.61
C GLN A 54 7.79 0.57 17.34
N GLN A 55 6.93 1.05 16.45
CA GLN A 55 6.83 2.47 16.10
C GLN A 55 6.25 3.28 17.26
N ARG A 56 6.79 4.48 17.47
CA ARG A 56 6.39 5.43 18.50
C ARG A 56 5.55 6.54 17.89
N TYR A 57 4.38 6.80 18.46
CA TYR A 57 3.54 7.92 18.08
C TYR A 57 4.26 9.27 18.28
N GLY A 58 4.09 10.19 17.35
CA GLY A 58 4.73 11.51 17.36
C GLY A 58 6.19 11.53 16.91
N ILE A 59 6.81 10.35 16.64
CA ILE A 59 8.19 10.21 16.17
C ILE A 59 8.26 9.44 14.86
N ASP A 60 7.72 8.21 14.86
CA ASP A 60 7.77 7.31 13.70
C ASP A 60 6.49 7.37 12.87
N PHE A 61 5.41 7.91 13.41
CA PHE A 61 4.15 8.18 12.73
C PHE A 61 3.31 9.18 13.55
N THR A 62 2.45 9.92 12.88
CA THR A 62 1.49 10.87 13.51
C THR A 62 0.05 10.48 13.25
N ASP A 63 -0.26 10.06 12.04
CA ASP A 63 -1.62 9.74 11.61
C ASP A 63 -1.63 8.41 10.85
N VAL A 64 -2.58 7.57 11.18
CA VAL A 64 -2.76 6.23 10.59
C VAL A 64 -4.13 6.05 9.95
N PHE A 65 -5.04 7.01 10.17
CA PHE A 65 -6.39 6.89 9.64
C PHE A 65 -6.38 6.84 8.12
N THR A 66 -7.05 5.86 7.57
CA THR A 66 -7.33 5.73 6.13
C THR A 66 -8.81 5.46 5.94
N PRO A 67 -9.48 6.12 5.00
CA PRO A 67 -10.85 5.81 4.68
C PRO A 67 -10.99 4.35 4.22
N VAL A 68 -12.14 3.77 4.53
CA VAL A 68 -12.56 2.45 4.03
C VAL A 68 -13.93 2.64 3.38
N VAL A 69 -14.10 2.08 2.19
CA VAL A 69 -15.38 2.16 1.46
C VAL A 69 -16.51 1.60 2.30
N LYS A 70 -17.63 2.31 2.35
CA LYS A 70 -18.82 1.88 3.07
C LYS A 70 -19.49 0.73 2.33
N LEU A 71 -19.96 -0.28 3.05
CA LEU A 71 -20.69 -1.40 2.48
C LEU A 71 -21.98 -0.94 1.76
N THR A 72 -22.61 0.12 2.26
CA THR A 72 -23.76 0.77 1.62
C THR A 72 -23.43 1.35 0.26
N THR A 73 -22.26 1.98 0.11
CA THR A 73 -21.77 2.50 -1.17
C THR A 73 -21.53 1.38 -2.17
N ILE A 74 -20.87 0.31 -1.75
CA ILE A 74 -20.65 -0.87 -2.60
C ILE A 74 -21.98 -1.44 -3.09
N ARG A 75 -22.95 -1.65 -2.20
CA ARG A 75 -24.28 -2.16 -2.55
C ARG A 75 -25.02 -1.23 -3.51
N LEU A 76 -24.97 0.07 -3.27
CA LEU A 76 -25.59 1.07 -4.15
C LEU A 76 -25.03 0.97 -5.56
N VAL A 77 -23.69 1.00 -5.69
CA VAL A 77 -23.04 0.94 -7.01
C VAL A 77 -23.32 -0.37 -7.72
N LEU A 78 -23.30 -1.51 -7.00
CA LEU A 78 -23.66 -2.80 -7.61
C LEU A 78 -25.14 -2.84 -8.04
N SER A 79 -26.04 -2.19 -7.30
CA SER A 79 -27.46 -2.06 -7.70
C SER A 79 -27.60 -1.21 -8.96
N MET A 80 -26.85 -0.14 -9.11
CA MET A 80 -26.80 0.68 -10.34
C MET A 80 -26.27 -0.14 -11.52
N VAL A 81 -25.17 -0.89 -11.32
CA VAL A 81 -24.60 -1.78 -12.35
C VAL A 81 -25.66 -2.74 -12.87
N ALA A 82 -26.44 -3.37 -11.96
CA ALA A 82 -27.49 -4.32 -12.34
C ALA A 82 -28.69 -3.65 -13.01
N ALA A 83 -29.12 -2.46 -12.53
CA ALA A 83 -30.29 -1.76 -13.04
C ALA A 83 -30.06 -1.12 -14.43
N GLU A 84 -28.84 -0.59 -14.64
CA GLU A 84 -28.48 0.13 -15.86
C GLU A 84 -27.62 -0.70 -16.82
N ASN A 85 -27.42 -2.01 -16.51
CA ASN A 85 -26.59 -2.93 -17.29
C ASN A 85 -25.17 -2.38 -17.58
N LEU A 86 -24.53 -1.82 -16.56
CA LEU A 86 -23.20 -1.25 -16.68
C LEU A 86 -22.12 -2.34 -16.70
N GLU A 87 -21.02 -2.08 -17.36
CA GLU A 87 -19.85 -2.94 -17.32
C GLU A 87 -19.15 -2.85 -15.95
N LEU A 88 -18.81 -4.00 -15.35
CA LEU A 88 -18.14 -4.10 -14.08
C LEU A 88 -16.79 -4.78 -14.24
N GLN A 89 -15.73 -4.11 -13.76
CA GLN A 89 -14.39 -4.66 -13.71
C GLN A 89 -13.83 -4.64 -12.29
N GLN A 90 -13.15 -5.72 -11.90
CA GLN A 90 -12.41 -5.78 -10.65
C GLN A 90 -10.90 -5.82 -10.94
N MET A 91 -10.16 -4.93 -10.29
CA MET A 91 -8.71 -4.81 -10.45
C MET A 91 -8.01 -4.93 -9.10
N ASP A 92 -6.76 -5.42 -9.11
CA ASP A 92 -5.90 -5.50 -7.92
C ASP A 92 -4.61 -4.72 -8.16
N VAL A 93 -4.19 -3.94 -7.18
CA VAL A 93 -2.95 -3.17 -7.25
C VAL A 93 -1.80 -3.98 -6.66
N LYS A 94 -0.85 -4.33 -7.50
CA LYS A 94 0.35 -5.03 -7.05
C LYS A 94 1.20 -4.11 -6.18
N THR A 95 1.64 -4.62 -5.02
CA THR A 95 2.58 -3.93 -4.12
C THR A 95 2.10 -2.53 -3.69
N ALA A 96 0.80 -2.36 -3.46
CA ALA A 96 0.17 -1.07 -3.18
C ALA A 96 0.94 -0.19 -2.19
N PHE A 97 1.36 -0.74 -1.06
CA PHE A 97 2.07 0.04 -0.04
C PHE A 97 3.43 0.56 -0.48
N LEU A 98 4.12 -0.13 -1.42
CA LEU A 98 5.41 0.32 -1.94
C LEU A 98 5.30 1.58 -2.83
N HIS A 99 4.09 1.97 -3.20
CA HIS A 99 3.85 3.21 -3.94
C HIS A 99 3.67 4.43 -3.01
N GLY A 100 3.36 4.19 -1.72
CA GLY A 100 3.20 5.27 -0.74
C GLY A 100 4.55 5.88 -0.35
N ASP A 101 4.66 7.19 -0.43
CA ASP A 101 5.83 7.94 0.02
C ASP A 101 5.83 8.08 1.55
N LEU A 102 7.00 8.06 2.19
CA LEU A 102 7.14 8.30 3.62
C LEU A 102 7.57 9.75 3.85
N GLU A 103 6.91 10.42 4.77
CA GLU A 103 7.26 11.77 5.22
C GLU A 103 8.19 11.72 6.44
N GLU A 104 8.10 10.64 7.22
CA GLU A 104 8.91 10.44 8.42
C GLU A 104 10.21 9.69 8.12
N GLU A 105 11.26 10.02 8.89
CA GLU A 105 12.52 9.32 8.84
C GLU A 105 12.44 7.99 9.58
N ILE A 106 12.23 6.90 8.86
CA ILE A 106 12.14 5.55 9.40
C ILE A 106 13.37 4.74 8.99
N TYR A 107 13.98 4.11 9.97
CA TYR A 107 15.10 3.21 9.80
C TYR A 107 14.69 1.77 10.12
N MET A 108 15.14 0.83 9.32
CA MET A 108 14.85 -0.59 9.46
C MET A 108 16.16 -1.38 9.43
N VAL A 109 16.27 -2.39 10.27
CA VAL A 109 17.39 -3.35 10.19
C VAL A 109 17.37 -4.01 8.82
N GLN A 110 18.54 -4.31 8.26
CA GLN A 110 18.61 -5.01 7.00
C GLN A 110 17.83 -6.34 7.06
N PRO A 111 17.05 -6.67 6.03
CA PRO A 111 16.31 -7.94 6.02
C PRO A 111 17.25 -9.12 5.86
N GLU A 112 16.88 -10.23 6.46
CA GLU A 112 17.59 -11.50 6.30
C GLU A 112 17.74 -11.87 4.83
N GLY A 113 18.95 -12.26 4.42
CA GLY A 113 19.30 -12.59 3.04
C GLY A 113 19.59 -11.35 2.16
N TYR A 114 19.69 -10.18 2.73
CA TYR A 114 20.19 -8.99 2.05
C TYR A 114 21.71 -8.88 2.24
N ASN A 115 22.45 -8.87 1.15
CA ASN A 115 23.92 -8.80 1.18
C ASN A 115 24.37 -7.33 1.22
N GLY A 116 24.18 -6.67 2.34
CA GLY A 116 24.69 -5.33 2.61
C GLY A 116 25.84 -5.36 3.63
N ASP A 117 26.37 -4.18 3.94
CA ASP A 117 27.32 -4.01 5.05
C ASP A 117 26.55 -4.11 6.38
N ASP A 118 26.91 -5.07 7.23
CA ASP A 118 26.23 -5.39 8.49
C ASP A 118 26.17 -4.20 9.48
N GLN A 119 27.01 -3.18 9.28
CA GLN A 119 27.02 -1.96 10.09
C GLN A 119 25.97 -0.93 9.65
N GLN A 120 25.33 -1.14 8.50
CA GLN A 120 24.37 -0.20 7.93
C GLN A 120 22.93 -0.66 8.17
N VAL A 121 22.02 0.30 8.14
CA VAL A 121 20.57 0.11 8.22
C VAL A 121 19.89 0.61 6.94
N CYS A 122 18.67 0.17 6.71
CA CYS A 122 17.82 0.65 5.64
C CYS A 122 17.08 1.92 6.08
N ARG A 123 17.37 3.08 5.49
CA ARG A 123 16.52 4.26 5.58
C ARG A 123 15.38 4.11 4.58
N LEU A 124 14.15 3.99 5.06
CA LEU A 124 13.00 3.79 4.21
C LEU A 124 12.63 5.08 3.47
N LYS A 125 12.42 4.97 2.14
CA LYS A 125 11.91 6.03 1.26
C LYS A 125 10.44 5.82 0.91
N LYS A 126 10.00 4.58 0.94
CA LYS A 126 8.64 4.16 0.61
C LYS A 126 8.03 3.38 1.76
N SER A 127 6.72 3.40 1.82
CA SER A 127 5.99 2.57 2.77
C SER A 127 6.23 1.08 2.56
N LEU A 128 6.23 0.33 3.64
CA LEU A 128 6.38 -1.12 3.66
C LEU A 128 5.23 -1.76 4.44
N TYR A 129 4.95 -3.02 4.10
CA TYR A 129 4.02 -3.82 4.89
C TYR A 129 4.42 -3.81 6.37
N GLY A 130 3.43 -3.64 7.24
CA GLY A 130 3.61 -3.61 8.69
C GLY A 130 3.83 -2.23 9.30
N LEU A 131 4.18 -1.21 8.53
CA LEU A 131 4.17 0.18 9.03
C LEU A 131 2.74 0.63 9.30
N LYS A 132 2.51 1.33 10.40
CA LYS A 132 1.19 1.80 10.82
C LYS A 132 0.57 2.78 9.83
N GLN A 133 1.37 3.64 9.21
CA GLN A 133 0.93 4.63 8.24
C GLN A 133 0.87 4.10 6.79
N ALA A 134 1.32 2.87 6.50
CA ALA A 134 1.40 2.38 5.13
C ALA A 134 0.05 2.40 4.37
N PRO A 135 -1.10 2.01 4.97
CA PRO A 135 -2.40 2.11 4.31
C PRO A 135 -2.75 3.57 3.98
N ARG A 136 -2.49 4.50 4.90
CA ARG A 136 -2.77 5.92 4.70
C ARG A 136 -1.89 6.52 3.59
N GLN A 137 -0.61 6.22 3.55
CA GLN A 137 0.29 6.74 2.52
C GLN A 137 -0.07 6.21 1.13
N TRP A 138 -0.48 4.95 1.05
CA TRP A 138 -1.03 4.38 -0.18
C TRP A 138 -2.32 5.10 -0.60
N TYR A 139 -3.28 5.27 0.31
CA TYR A 139 -4.53 5.99 0.04
C TYR A 139 -4.25 7.40 -0.48
N ARG A 140 -3.39 8.18 0.18
CA ARG A 140 -3.01 9.54 -0.25
C ARG A 140 -2.42 9.55 -1.67
N LYS A 141 -1.53 8.59 -1.96
CA LYS A 141 -0.94 8.48 -3.31
C LYS A 141 -1.98 8.19 -4.37
N PHE A 142 -2.88 7.26 -4.07
CA PHE A 142 -3.98 6.90 -4.94
C PHE A 142 -4.97 8.06 -5.13
N ASP A 143 -5.39 8.70 -4.05
CA ASP A 143 -6.32 9.84 -4.06
C ASP A 143 -5.77 10.98 -4.92
N ASN A 144 -4.52 11.39 -4.70
CA ASN A 144 -3.88 12.44 -5.48
C ASN A 144 -3.84 12.08 -6.97
N PHE A 145 -3.47 10.85 -7.32
CA PHE A 145 -3.45 10.38 -8.69
C PHE A 145 -4.84 10.42 -9.33
N MET A 146 -5.88 9.97 -8.62
CA MET A 146 -7.25 9.99 -9.14
C MET A 146 -7.74 11.42 -9.41
N LEU A 147 -7.44 12.37 -8.50
CA LEU A 147 -7.79 13.78 -8.69
C LEU A 147 -7.02 14.39 -9.87
N GLU A 148 -5.74 14.09 -10.01
CA GLU A 148 -4.88 14.56 -11.10
C GLU A 148 -5.40 14.12 -12.48
N ILE A 149 -5.86 12.87 -12.59
CA ILE A 149 -6.42 12.36 -13.86
C ILE A 149 -7.91 12.74 -14.06
N GLY A 150 -8.46 13.62 -13.22
CA GLY A 150 -9.77 14.25 -13.39
C GLY A 150 -10.96 13.49 -12.83
N PHE A 151 -10.74 12.55 -11.90
CA PHE A 151 -11.83 12.03 -11.06
C PHE A 151 -12.20 13.01 -9.95
N SER A 152 -13.46 13.01 -9.56
CA SER A 152 -13.96 13.72 -8.40
C SER A 152 -14.28 12.73 -7.29
N ARG A 153 -13.82 13.02 -6.07
CA ARG A 153 -14.11 12.20 -4.89
C ARG A 153 -15.52 12.51 -4.39
N CYS A 154 -16.28 11.48 -4.04
CA CYS A 154 -17.62 11.66 -3.47
C CYS A 154 -17.56 12.16 -2.03
N ASN A 155 -18.38 13.14 -1.69
CA ASN A 155 -18.46 13.66 -0.31
C ASN A 155 -19.03 12.63 0.68
N ALA A 156 -19.93 11.77 0.22
CA ALA A 156 -20.56 10.74 1.06
C ALA A 156 -19.63 9.58 1.42
N ASP A 157 -18.65 9.28 0.53
CA ASP A 157 -17.68 8.20 0.70
C ASP A 157 -16.37 8.55 0.01
N HIS A 158 -15.32 8.75 0.77
CA HIS A 158 -14.02 9.17 0.28
C HIS A 158 -13.26 8.08 -0.52
N CYS A 159 -13.76 6.85 -0.53
CA CYS A 159 -13.25 5.76 -1.35
C CYS A 159 -14.05 5.58 -2.66
N CYS A 160 -15.02 6.47 -2.93
CA CYS A 160 -15.79 6.49 -4.16
C CYS A 160 -15.35 7.68 -5.02
N TYR A 161 -14.97 7.40 -6.26
CA TYR A 161 -14.52 8.37 -7.24
C TYR A 161 -15.39 8.30 -8.49
N VAL A 162 -15.72 9.45 -9.06
CA VAL A 162 -16.53 9.55 -10.28
C VAL A 162 -15.83 10.43 -11.28
N LYS A 163 -15.79 9.99 -12.52
CA LYS A 163 -15.39 10.82 -13.66
C LYS A 163 -16.48 10.77 -14.72
N ARG A 164 -16.90 11.95 -15.18
CA ARG A 164 -17.93 12.11 -16.21
C ARG A 164 -17.27 12.48 -17.53
N PHE A 165 -17.79 11.91 -18.59
CA PHE A 165 -17.52 12.23 -19.98
C PHE A 165 -18.84 12.64 -20.63
N ASP A 166 -18.81 13.14 -21.85
CA ASP A 166 -20.01 13.65 -22.51
C ASP A 166 -21.12 12.58 -22.63
N GLU A 167 -20.77 11.36 -22.95
CA GLU A 167 -21.73 10.27 -23.21
C GLU A 167 -21.73 9.16 -22.14
N PHE A 168 -20.76 9.14 -21.23
CA PHE A 168 -20.63 8.09 -20.21
C PHE A 168 -19.99 8.60 -18.93
N PHE A 169 -19.97 7.76 -17.93
CA PHE A 169 -19.26 8.01 -16.65
C PHE A 169 -18.56 6.76 -16.15
N ILE A 170 -17.58 6.96 -15.30
CA ILE A 170 -16.87 5.89 -14.60
C ILE A 170 -17.04 6.12 -13.11
N ILE A 171 -17.47 5.08 -12.41
CA ILE A 171 -17.44 5.02 -10.94
C ILE A 171 -16.33 4.05 -10.54
N LEU A 172 -15.45 4.49 -9.67
CA LEU A 172 -14.40 3.66 -9.10
C LEU A 172 -14.55 3.58 -7.59
N LEU A 173 -14.53 2.37 -7.04
CA LEU A 173 -14.51 2.11 -5.61
C LEU A 173 -13.15 1.56 -5.21
N LEU A 174 -12.49 2.22 -4.27
CA LEU A 174 -11.26 1.72 -3.65
C LEU A 174 -11.62 0.93 -2.40
N TYR A 175 -11.39 -0.39 -2.42
CA TYR A 175 -11.64 -1.29 -1.30
C TYR A 175 -10.44 -2.20 -1.03
N GLY A 176 -10.27 -2.68 0.21
CA GLY A 176 -9.18 -3.58 0.62
C GLY A 176 -8.97 -3.57 2.13
#